data_f48e16f719d920e475accfba441e8934
#
_entry.id   f48e16f719d920e475accfba441e8934
#
_cell.length_a   1.000
_cell.length_b   1.000
_cell.length_c   1.000
_cell.angle_alpha   90.00
_cell.angle_beta   90.00
_cell.angle_gamma   90.00
#
_symmetry.space_group_name_H-M   'P 1'
#
loop_
_entity.id
_entity.type
_entity.pdbx_description
1 polymer ?
#
loop_
_entity_poly.entity_id
_entity_poly.type
_entity_poly.pdbx_seq_one_letter_code
_entity_poly.pdbx_strand_id
1 'polypeptide(L)'
;EPTRVLVGEDKPEYIPKRGIIIADCDIVKRQLVRSRQDIKVMLPEEFGEAPEDVFERVEWLESLRLDEQIDGYTTTRSLHSSLSSRARRHTLGMQRQDDTRSRFIPLPLEGYTILLTRDDFPISRFSKVFDAGAALSLRLEMTILDSIEENMLDKIGLIVEQRKVRTILTDVGNRGRTLGFENPLTEWKTFTSASEAQGPKDSDPRIDIILETVSKDGMVTTSVERIFPLDESHSGAQNLVFNWNQLLMVMRETPEADKRGRMKELMDNYIEDLVSKGRLSEDRIYSPMLKEEDYE
;
A
#
# COMPACT_ATOMS: atom_id res chain seq x y z
N GLU A 1 5.75 3.37 -12.55
CA GLU A 1 5.85 3.89 -11.18
C GLU A 1 4.55 4.58 -10.83
N PRO A 2 3.73 3.99 -9.94
CA PRO A 2 2.46 4.57 -9.56
C PRO A 2 2.72 5.85 -8.76
N THR A 3 2.30 6.99 -9.30
CA THR A 3 2.54 8.26 -8.64
C THR A 3 1.29 9.11 -8.65
N ARG A 4 0.73 9.30 -7.47
CA ARG A 4 -0.19 10.39 -7.20
C ARG A 4 0.57 11.60 -6.70
N VAL A 5 0.01 12.76 -6.93
CA VAL A 5 0.58 14.03 -6.50
C VAL A 5 -0.48 14.83 -5.76
N LEU A 6 -0.06 15.51 -4.71
CA LEU A 6 -0.78 16.60 -4.12
C LEU A 6 -0.38 17.89 -4.86
N VAL A 7 -1.34 18.58 -5.43
CA VAL A 7 -1.17 19.88 -6.07
C VAL A 7 -1.56 20.95 -5.05
N GLY A 8 -0.61 21.79 -4.69
CA GLY A 8 -0.79 22.83 -3.67
C GLY A 8 0.53 23.53 -3.37
N GLU A 9 0.47 24.60 -2.60
CA GLU A 9 1.66 25.36 -2.20
C GLU A 9 2.54 24.55 -1.25
N ASP A 10 1.91 23.85 -0.31
CA ASP A 10 2.55 23.15 0.78
C ASP A 10 2.61 21.63 0.58
N LYS A 11 3.63 21.00 1.16
CA LYS A 11 3.68 19.55 1.30
C LYS A 11 2.61 19.07 2.29
N PRO A 12 2.21 17.77 2.24
CA PRO A 12 1.21 17.23 3.17
C PRO A 12 1.46 17.56 4.65
N GLU A 13 2.74 17.58 5.07
CA GLU A 13 3.13 17.85 6.47
C GLU A 13 2.92 19.30 6.89
N TYR A 14 2.92 20.25 5.94
CA TYR A 14 2.87 21.69 6.18
C TYR A 14 1.53 22.33 5.86
N ILE A 15 0.55 21.58 5.36
CA ILE A 15 -0.82 22.08 5.14
C ILE A 15 -1.33 22.71 6.43
N PRO A 16 -1.93 23.91 6.40
CA PRO A 16 -2.48 24.55 7.56
C PRO A 16 -3.49 23.69 8.31
N LYS A 17 -3.59 23.85 9.63
CA LYS A 17 -4.62 23.18 10.42
C LYS A 17 -5.99 23.59 9.90
N ARG A 18 -6.89 22.60 9.74
CA ARG A 18 -8.22 22.73 9.11
C ARG A 18 -8.19 23.09 7.62
N GLY A 19 -7.01 23.03 6.98
CA GLY A 19 -6.88 23.16 5.53
C GLY A 19 -7.75 22.15 4.80
N ILE A 20 -8.26 22.52 3.65
CA ILE A 20 -9.19 21.72 2.84
C ILE A 20 -8.44 21.11 1.68
N ILE A 21 -8.43 19.78 1.61
CA ILE A 21 -7.84 19.02 0.51
C ILE A 21 -8.94 18.19 -0.16
N ILE A 22 -8.98 18.26 -1.49
CA ILE A 22 -9.86 17.38 -2.27
C ILE A 22 -9.05 16.18 -2.75
N ALA A 23 -9.42 14.99 -2.28
CA ALA A 23 -8.82 13.74 -2.72
C ALA A 23 -9.59 13.17 -3.91
N ASP A 24 -8.87 12.73 -4.92
CA ASP A 24 -9.45 12.20 -6.17
C ASP A 24 -10.03 10.78 -6.03
N CYS A 25 -9.78 10.10 -4.90
CA CYS A 25 -10.37 8.78 -4.61
C CYS A 25 -10.39 8.48 -3.11
N ASP A 26 -11.22 7.49 -2.72
CA ASP A 26 -11.50 7.19 -1.32
C ASP A 26 -10.27 6.70 -0.55
N ILE A 27 -9.45 5.83 -1.15
CA ILE A 27 -8.24 5.35 -0.45
C ILE A 27 -7.25 6.49 -0.16
N VAL A 28 -7.04 7.42 -1.09
CA VAL A 28 -6.15 8.57 -0.87
C VAL A 28 -6.72 9.50 0.20
N LYS A 29 -8.04 9.73 0.18
CA LYS A 29 -8.72 10.46 1.26
C LYS A 29 -8.42 9.86 2.62
N ARG A 30 -8.61 8.55 2.78
CA ARG A 30 -8.37 7.82 4.03
C ARG A 30 -6.91 7.87 4.48
N GLN A 31 -5.98 7.73 3.54
CA GLN A 31 -4.54 7.82 3.82
C GLN A 31 -4.12 9.23 4.23
N LEU A 32 -4.68 10.28 3.61
CA LEU A 32 -4.47 11.66 4.04
C LEU A 32 -5.02 11.91 5.44
N VAL A 33 -6.25 11.45 5.73
CA VAL A 33 -6.84 11.55 7.08
C VAL A 33 -5.99 10.80 8.11
N ARG A 34 -5.46 9.62 7.78
CA ARG A 34 -4.53 8.88 8.64
C ARG A 34 -3.26 9.66 8.95
N SER A 35 -2.68 10.31 7.94
CA SER A 35 -1.45 11.07 8.10
C SER A 35 -1.66 12.38 8.86
N ARG A 36 -2.79 13.06 8.62
CA ARG A 36 -3.12 14.37 9.15
C ARG A 36 -4.61 14.47 9.53
N GLN A 37 -4.91 14.22 10.79
CA GLN A 37 -6.27 14.29 11.34
C GLN A 37 -6.76 15.71 11.56
N ASP A 38 -5.88 16.68 11.49
CA ASP A 38 -6.17 18.10 11.72
C ASP A 38 -6.54 18.87 10.45
N ILE A 39 -6.54 18.21 9.28
CA ILE A 39 -7.02 18.76 7.99
C ILE A 39 -8.37 18.18 7.60
N LYS A 40 -9.08 18.87 6.73
CA LYS A 40 -10.35 18.41 6.17
C LYS A 40 -10.10 17.82 4.79
N VAL A 41 -10.31 16.52 4.63
CA VAL A 41 -10.16 15.83 3.35
C VAL A 41 -11.54 15.41 2.83
N MET A 42 -11.86 15.79 1.60
CA MET A 42 -13.15 15.54 0.96
C MET A 42 -12.95 14.91 -0.41
N LEU A 43 -13.96 14.18 -0.89
CA LEU A 43 -14.05 13.79 -2.30
C LEU A 43 -14.66 14.95 -3.12
N PRO A 44 -14.43 15.01 -4.44
CA PRO A 44 -15.00 16.06 -5.28
C PRO A 44 -16.51 16.21 -5.11
N GLU A 45 -17.24 15.11 -5.06
CA GLU A 45 -18.70 15.05 -4.96
C GLU A 45 -19.22 15.48 -3.56
N GLU A 46 -18.35 15.44 -2.54
CA GLU A 46 -18.67 15.93 -1.19
C GLU A 46 -18.46 17.44 -1.07
N PHE A 47 -17.67 18.02 -1.97
CA PHE A 47 -17.38 19.46 -1.96
C PHE A 47 -18.40 20.27 -2.78
N GLY A 48 -18.80 19.75 -3.94
CA GLY A 48 -19.75 20.44 -4.82
C GLY A 48 -20.13 19.62 -6.06
N GLU A 49 -20.68 20.29 -7.06
CA GLU A 49 -21.02 19.68 -8.34
C GLU A 49 -19.75 19.45 -9.18
N ALA A 50 -19.12 18.31 -8.95
CA ALA A 50 -17.88 17.94 -9.65
C ALA A 50 -18.19 17.51 -11.10
N PRO A 51 -17.42 17.97 -12.11
CA PRO A 51 -17.51 17.45 -13.46
C PRO A 51 -17.25 15.94 -13.53
N GLU A 52 -17.96 15.24 -14.43
CA GLU A 52 -17.74 13.80 -14.64
C GLU A 52 -16.46 13.55 -15.44
N ASP A 53 -16.16 14.38 -16.42
CA ASP A 53 -14.92 14.29 -17.19
C ASP A 53 -13.70 14.58 -16.32
N VAL A 54 -12.69 13.72 -16.44
CA VAL A 54 -11.50 13.76 -15.58
C VAL A 54 -10.67 15.03 -15.80
N PHE A 55 -10.59 15.52 -17.05
CA PHE A 55 -9.83 16.73 -17.36
C PHE A 55 -10.58 17.98 -16.88
N GLU A 56 -11.88 18.06 -17.14
CA GLU A 56 -12.72 19.15 -16.66
C GLU A 56 -12.73 19.21 -15.11
N ARG A 57 -12.76 18.05 -14.46
CA ARG A 57 -12.68 17.93 -13.00
C ARG A 57 -11.39 18.53 -12.45
N VAL A 58 -10.25 18.25 -13.07
CA VAL A 58 -8.98 18.79 -12.58
C VAL A 58 -8.85 20.28 -12.87
N GLU A 59 -9.38 20.77 -13.99
CA GLU A 59 -9.46 22.21 -14.26
C GLU A 59 -10.36 22.92 -13.25
N TRP A 60 -11.49 22.33 -12.88
CA TRP A 60 -12.38 22.81 -11.83
C TRP A 60 -11.67 22.85 -10.46
N LEU A 61 -10.97 21.79 -10.07
CA LEU A 61 -10.19 21.75 -8.83
C LEU A 61 -9.07 22.81 -8.80
N GLU A 62 -8.43 23.03 -9.94
CA GLU A 62 -7.41 24.09 -10.04
C GLU A 62 -8.04 25.50 -9.91
N SER A 63 -9.23 25.73 -10.46
CA SER A 63 -9.95 26.99 -10.26
C SER A 63 -10.30 27.22 -8.79
N LEU A 64 -10.79 26.19 -8.09
CA LEU A 64 -11.07 26.27 -6.64
C LEU A 64 -9.84 26.60 -5.82
N ARG A 65 -8.69 26.04 -6.20
CA ARG A 65 -7.41 26.32 -5.54
C ARG A 65 -6.94 27.75 -5.79
N LEU A 66 -7.07 28.26 -7.02
CA LEU A 66 -6.71 29.62 -7.37
C LEU A 66 -7.61 30.66 -6.69
N ASP A 67 -8.88 30.32 -6.48
CA ASP A 67 -9.86 31.12 -5.75
C ASP A 67 -9.75 30.97 -4.21
N GLU A 68 -8.70 30.28 -3.73
CA GLU A 68 -8.42 30.05 -2.30
C GLU A 68 -9.57 29.35 -1.54
N GLN A 69 -10.41 28.59 -2.26
CA GLN A 69 -11.50 27.81 -1.63
C GLN A 69 -11.00 26.49 -1.07
N ILE A 70 -9.87 25.98 -1.60
CA ILE A 70 -9.19 24.78 -1.14
C ILE A 70 -7.68 25.02 -1.07
N ASP A 71 -6.97 24.34 -0.16
CA ASP A 71 -5.52 24.44 -0.02
C ASP A 71 -4.77 23.52 -1.01
N GLY A 72 -5.45 22.53 -1.55
CA GLY A 72 -4.89 21.64 -2.55
C GLY A 72 -5.83 20.52 -2.96
N TYR A 73 -5.39 19.76 -3.95
CA TYR A 73 -6.12 18.58 -4.43
C TYR A 73 -5.14 17.48 -4.86
N THR A 74 -5.61 16.23 -4.89
CA THR A 74 -4.81 15.12 -5.41
C THR A 74 -5.22 14.76 -6.84
N THR A 75 -4.25 14.28 -7.60
CA THR A 75 -4.46 13.78 -8.96
C THR A 75 -3.32 12.85 -9.37
N THR A 76 -3.42 12.21 -10.52
CA THR A 76 -2.30 11.45 -11.06
C THR A 76 -1.24 12.36 -11.67
N ARG A 77 0.02 11.95 -11.60
CA ARG A 77 1.14 12.71 -12.18
C ARG A 77 0.98 12.90 -13.70
N SER A 78 0.45 11.91 -14.39
CA SER A 78 0.21 11.97 -15.83
C SER A 78 -0.82 13.06 -16.17
N LEU A 79 -1.93 13.09 -15.43
CA LEU A 79 -2.99 14.07 -15.62
C LEU A 79 -2.49 15.48 -15.29
N HIS A 80 -1.82 15.66 -14.15
CA HIS A 80 -1.21 16.95 -13.83
C HIS A 80 -0.22 17.42 -14.90
N SER A 81 0.55 16.50 -15.51
CA SER A 81 1.53 16.87 -16.55
C SER A 81 0.87 17.24 -17.89
N SER A 82 -0.38 16.83 -18.14
CA SER A 82 -1.14 17.22 -19.33
C SER A 82 -1.80 18.60 -19.19
N LEU A 83 -1.91 19.10 -17.95
CA LEU A 83 -2.46 20.43 -17.69
C LEU A 83 -1.38 21.51 -17.88
N SER A 84 -1.79 22.68 -18.31
CA SER A 84 -0.91 23.86 -18.40
C SER A 84 -0.62 24.52 -17.05
N SER A 85 -0.99 23.88 -15.95
CA SER A 85 -0.81 24.41 -14.61
C SER A 85 0.67 24.49 -14.23
N ARG A 86 1.07 25.62 -13.62
CA ARG A 86 2.37 25.83 -12.99
C ARG A 86 2.36 25.57 -11.48
N ALA A 87 1.25 25.06 -10.95
CA ALA A 87 1.11 24.77 -9.54
C ALA A 87 2.18 23.78 -9.07
N ARG A 88 2.68 24.00 -7.86
CA ARG A 88 3.58 23.04 -7.23
C ARG A 88 2.88 21.70 -7.03
N ARG A 89 3.64 20.64 -7.16
CA ARG A 89 3.17 19.29 -6.90
C ARG A 89 4.11 18.57 -5.95
N HIS A 90 3.54 17.83 -5.03
CA HIS A 90 4.25 17.00 -4.08
C HIS A 90 3.86 15.54 -4.30
N THR A 91 4.83 14.68 -4.54
CA THR A 91 4.56 13.26 -4.79
C THR A 91 4.02 12.61 -3.52
N LEU A 92 2.86 11.97 -3.65
CA LEU A 92 2.32 11.06 -2.65
C LEU A 92 2.79 9.66 -3.02
N GLY A 93 3.56 9.04 -2.15
CA GLY A 93 4.12 7.72 -2.43
C GLY A 93 4.53 7.02 -1.16
N MET A 94 5.01 5.81 -1.33
CA MET A 94 5.56 5.04 -0.25
C MET A 94 7.08 4.99 -0.40
N GLN A 95 7.78 5.51 0.60
CA GLN A 95 9.14 5.06 0.84
C GLN A 95 9.09 3.88 1.79
N ARG A 96 9.81 2.81 1.47
CA ARG A 96 9.76 1.55 2.24
C ARG A 96 10.18 1.70 3.71
N GLN A 97 10.85 2.78 4.04
CA GLN A 97 11.25 3.15 5.40
C GLN A 97 10.24 4.05 6.11
N ASP A 98 9.17 4.49 5.42
CA ASP A 98 8.18 5.36 6.03
C ASP A 98 7.37 4.62 7.09
N ASP A 99 6.99 5.36 8.12
CA ASP A 99 6.00 4.91 9.10
C ASP A 99 4.66 4.62 8.39
N THR A 100 3.92 3.67 8.93
CA THR A 100 2.58 3.29 8.43
C THR A 100 1.65 4.51 8.29
N ARG A 101 1.81 5.53 9.14
CA ARG A 101 0.98 6.75 9.06
C ARG A 101 1.29 7.63 7.87
N SER A 102 2.53 7.69 7.43
CA SER A 102 3.00 8.63 6.40
C SER A 102 3.05 8.03 5.00
N ARG A 103 2.96 6.71 4.87
CA ARG A 103 3.02 6.03 3.57
C ARG A 103 1.72 6.15 2.80
N PHE A 104 1.84 6.29 1.48
CA PHE A 104 0.72 6.25 0.55
C PHE A 104 0.86 5.02 -0.35
N ILE A 105 -0.06 4.08 -0.22
CA ILE A 105 -0.15 2.91 -1.09
C ILE A 105 -1.06 3.26 -2.26
N PRO A 106 -0.61 3.13 -3.53
CA PRO A 106 -1.40 3.50 -4.70
C PRO A 106 -2.64 2.61 -4.84
N LEU A 107 -3.58 3.07 -5.66
CA LEU A 107 -4.66 2.19 -6.11
C LEU A 107 -4.09 1.02 -6.93
N PRO A 108 -4.81 -0.11 -6.93
CA PRO A 108 -4.48 -1.20 -7.84
C PRO A 108 -4.43 -0.77 -9.30
N LEU A 109 -3.62 -1.45 -10.09
CA LEU A 109 -3.45 -1.26 -11.54
C LEU A 109 -2.93 0.13 -11.94
N GLU A 110 -2.42 0.92 -11.02
CA GLU A 110 -1.78 2.21 -11.33
C GLU A 110 -0.33 2.04 -11.78
N GLY A 111 0.09 2.95 -12.66
CA GLY A 111 1.51 3.08 -13.06
C GLY A 111 1.99 2.14 -14.14
N TYR A 112 1.09 1.38 -14.76
CA TYR A 112 1.41 0.53 -15.90
C TYR A 112 1.21 1.27 -17.22
N THR A 113 2.15 1.07 -18.15
CA THR A 113 1.98 1.46 -19.56
C THR A 113 1.55 0.23 -20.34
N ILE A 114 0.36 0.28 -20.92
CA ILE A 114 -0.21 -0.82 -21.70
C ILE A 114 -0.06 -0.52 -23.19
N LEU A 115 0.46 -1.49 -23.94
CA LEU A 115 0.54 -1.43 -25.39
C LEU A 115 -0.62 -2.22 -25.98
N LEU A 116 -1.53 -1.54 -26.67
CA LEU A 116 -2.61 -2.18 -27.41
C LEU A 116 -2.17 -2.45 -28.85
N THR A 117 -2.34 -3.68 -29.28
CA THR A 117 -1.99 -4.12 -30.63
C THR A 117 -3.14 -4.87 -31.25
N ARG A 118 -3.11 -4.98 -32.58
CA ARG A 118 -4.01 -5.90 -33.29
C ARG A 118 -3.58 -7.34 -32.99
N ASP A 119 -4.53 -8.27 -33.08
CA ASP A 119 -4.31 -9.70 -32.77
C ASP A 119 -3.24 -10.36 -33.66
N ASP A 120 -3.10 -9.90 -34.90
CA ASP A 120 -2.10 -10.37 -35.85
C ASP A 120 -0.70 -9.78 -35.67
N PHE A 121 -0.52 -8.86 -34.71
CA PHE A 121 0.77 -8.20 -34.53
C PHE A 121 1.78 -9.12 -33.80
N PRO A 122 2.98 -9.31 -34.37
CA PRO A 122 3.96 -10.19 -33.78
C PRO A 122 4.55 -9.60 -32.47
N ILE A 123 4.19 -10.16 -31.35
CA ILE A 123 4.62 -9.73 -29.98
C ILE A 123 6.15 -9.70 -29.86
N SER A 124 6.87 -10.54 -30.61
CA SER A 124 8.32 -10.56 -30.62
C SER A 124 8.98 -9.22 -30.98
N ARG A 125 8.28 -8.34 -31.69
CA ARG A 125 8.75 -6.99 -32.00
C ARG A 125 8.82 -6.08 -30.78
N PHE A 126 8.07 -6.39 -29.72
CA PHE A 126 8.07 -5.64 -28.47
C PHE A 126 9.05 -6.16 -27.43
N SER A 127 9.82 -7.20 -27.73
CA SER A 127 10.73 -7.83 -26.76
C SER A 127 11.71 -6.88 -26.05
N LYS A 128 12.03 -5.74 -26.68
CA LYS A 128 12.91 -4.71 -26.10
C LYS A 128 12.18 -3.69 -25.22
N VAL A 129 10.86 -3.61 -25.34
CA VAL A 129 10.01 -2.63 -24.61
C VAL A 129 9.19 -3.34 -23.53
N PHE A 130 8.98 -4.64 -23.70
CA PHE A 130 8.20 -5.46 -22.79
C PHE A 130 9.01 -5.77 -21.52
N ASP A 131 8.48 -5.36 -20.37
CA ASP A 131 9.02 -5.71 -19.05
C ASP A 131 8.25 -6.92 -18.50
N ALA A 132 8.94 -8.06 -18.41
CA ALA A 132 8.34 -9.30 -17.91
C ALA A 132 7.99 -9.22 -16.42
N GLY A 133 8.77 -8.47 -15.63
CA GLY A 133 8.50 -8.25 -14.20
C GLY A 133 7.22 -7.42 -14.02
N ALA A 134 7.08 -6.32 -14.76
CA ALA A 134 5.86 -5.53 -14.75
C ALA A 134 4.62 -6.32 -15.20
N ALA A 135 4.78 -7.18 -16.21
CA ALA A 135 3.69 -8.03 -16.69
C ALA A 135 3.27 -9.09 -15.64
N LEU A 136 4.22 -9.65 -14.90
CA LEU A 136 3.94 -10.57 -13.80
C LEU A 136 3.23 -9.82 -12.67
N SER A 137 3.75 -8.65 -12.27
CA SER A 137 3.13 -7.81 -11.24
C SER A 137 1.68 -7.47 -11.58
N LEU A 138 1.41 -7.04 -12.81
CA LEU A 138 0.05 -6.73 -13.29
C LEU A 138 -0.89 -7.96 -13.19
N ARG A 139 -0.42 -9.14 -13.60
CA ARG A 139 -1.23 -10.37 -13.52
C ARG A 139 -1.54 -10.73 -12.07
N LEU A 140 -0.57 -10.57 -11.17
CA LEU A 140 -0.78 -10.84 -9.74
C LEU A 140 -1.75 -9.83 -9.12
N GLU A 141 -1.66 -8.53 -9.47
CA GLU A 141 -2.66 -7.55 -9.06
C GLU A 141 -4.06 -7.94 -9.52
N MET A 142 -4.24 -8.29 -10.79
CA MET A 142 -5.53 -8.76 -11.31
C MET A 142 -6.03 -9.99 -10.55
N THR A 143 -5.17 -10.98 -10.30
CA THR A 143 -5.54 -12.18 -9.52
C THR A 143 -5.99 -11.84 -8.09
N ILE A 144 -5.32 -10.88 -7.45
CA ILE A 144 -5.69 -10.38 -6.12
C ILE A 144 -7.06 -9.70 -6.18
N LEU A 145 -7.26 -8.80 -7.15
CA LEU A 145 -8.50 -8.04 -7.30
C LEU A 145 -9.72 -8.92 -7.60
N ASP A 146 -9.56 -9.96 -8.42
CA ASP A 146 -10.62 -10.94 -8.72
C ASP A 146 -11.12 -11.67 -7.45
N SER A 147 -10.32 -11.66 -6.39
CA SER A 147 -10.63 -12.34 -5.13
C SER A 147 -11.07 -11.38 -4.00
N ILE A 148 -11.15 -10.08 -4.29
CA ILE A 148 -11.59 -9.03 -3.36
C ILE A 148 -13.03 -8.63 -3.68
N GLU A 149 -13.83 -8.36 -2.64
CA GLU A 149 -15.19 -7.86 -2.80
C GLU A 149 -15.21 -6.52 -3.57
N GLU A 150 -16.12 -6.40 -4.53
CA GLU A 150 -16.26 -5.23 -5.42
C GLU A 150 -16.38 -3.91 -4.63
N ASN A 151 -17.09 -3.92 -3.50
CA ASN A 151 -17.28 -2.76 -2.63
C ASN A 151 -16.01 -2.31 -1.88
N MET A 152 -14.91 -3.05 -2.00
CA MET A 152 -13.63 -2.75 -1.40
C MET A 152 -12.59 -2.24 -2.40
N LEU A 153 -12.83 -2.37 -3.70
CA LEU A 153 -11.84 -2.08 -4.74
C LEU A 153 -11.36 -0.62 -4.73
N ASP A 154 -12.24 0.31 -4.38
CA ASP A 154 -11.96 1.75 -4.24
C ASP A 154 -11.32 2.14 -2.88
N LYS A 155 -11.28 1.19 -1.93
CA LYS A 155 -10.85 1.39 -0.54
C LYS A 155 -9.56 0.69 -0.19
N ILE A 156 -8.92 0.06 -1.17
CA ILE A 156 -7.66 -0.64 -0.99
C ILE A 156 -6.52 0.06 -1.72
N GLY A 157 -5.34 0.00 -1.12
CA GLY A 157 -4.09 0.25 -1.79
C GLY A 157 -3.37 -1.08 -2.04
N LEU A 158 -2.76 -1.22 -3.21
CA LEU A 158 -2.06 -2.44 -3.61
C LEU A 158 -0.76 -2.08 -4.31
N ILE A 159 0.32 -2.73 -3.90
CA ILE A 159 1.61 -2.70 -4.60
C ILE A 159 2.02 -4.14 -4.84
N VAL A 160 2.36 -4.46 -6.07
CA VAL A 160 3.02 -5.70 -6.46
C VAL A 160 4.27 -5.35 -7.26
N GLU A 161 5.43 -5.63 -6.70
CA GLU A 161 6.71 -5.27 -7.31
C GLU A 161 7.66 -6.46 -7.38
N GLN A 162 8.36 -6.60 -8.51
CA GLN A 162 9.50 -7.49 -8.58
C GLN A 162 10.75 -6.77 -8.06
N ARG A 163 11.35 -7.27 -6.99
CA ARG A 163 12.50 -6.66 -6.31
C ARG A 163 13.63 -7.68 -6.10
N LYS A 164 14.86 -7.20 -6.05
CA LYS A 164 16.00 -8.05 -5.70
C LYS A 164 16.10 -8.23 -4.20
N VAL A 165 16.54 -9.41 -3.76
CA VAL A 165 16.78 -9.72 -2.34
C VAL A 165 17.59 -8.61 -1.66
N ARG A 166 18.72 -8.19 -2.25
CA ARG A 166 19.56 -7.13 -1.71
C ARG A 166 18.80 -5.84 -1.40
N THR A 167 17.90 -5.42 -2.30
CA THR A 167 17.12 -4.18 -2.11
C THR A 167 16.14 -4.33 -0.95
N ILE A 168 15.47 -5.48 -0.87
CA ILE A 168 14.55 -5.78 0.22
C ILE A 168 15.26 -5.78 1.56
N LEU A 169 16.43 -6.43 1.64
CA LEU A 169 17.26 -6.49 2.84
C LEU A 169 17.71 -5.10 3.32
N THR A 170 18.07 -4.22 2.37
CA THR A 170 18.47 -2.85 2.70
C THR A 170 17.32 -2.09 3.35
N ASP A 171 16.11 -2.22 2.81
CA ASP A 171 14.94 -1.53 3.36
C ASP A 171 14.55 -2.07 4.74
N VAL A 172 14.58 -3.38 4.91
CA VAL A 172 14.35 -4.03 6.21
C VAL A 172 15.41 -3.59 7.23
N GLY A 173 16.68 -3.55 6.85
CA GLY A 173 17.75 -3.04 7.72
C GLY A 173 17.54 -1.58 8.14
N ASN A 174 17.01 -0.75 7.26
CA ASN A 174 16.68 0.63 7.55
C ASN A 174 15.48 0.75 8.50
N ARG A 175 14.43 -0.06 8.31
CA ARG A 175 13.28 -0.14 9.23
C ARG A 175 13.70 -0.65 10.62
N GLY A 176 14.52 -1.70 10.69
CA GLY A 176 15.01 -2.25 11.94
C GLY A 176 15.81 -1.27 12.79
N ARG A 177 16.55 -0.36 12.15
CA ARG A 177 17.23 0.74 12.85
C ARG A 177 16.26 1.74 13.46
N THR A 178 15.12 1.98 12.81
CA THR A 178 14.11 2.95 13.25
C THR A 178 13.19 2.37 14.32
N LEU A 179 12.89 1.07 14.28
CA LEU A 179 11.90 0.42 15.13
C LEU A 179 12.50 -0.51 16.21
N GLY A 180 13.83 -0.65 16.27
CA GLY A 180 14.48 -1.52 17.25
C GLY A 180 14.27 -3.03 17.04
N PHE A 181 13.69 -3.44 15.90
CA PHE A 181 13.51 -4.85 15.58
C PHE A 181 14.82 -5.50 15.15
N GLU A 182 15.17 -6.60 15.80
CA GLU A 182 16.22 -7.46 15.32
C GLU A 182 15.86 -8.07 13.96
N ASN A 183 16.83 -8.12 13.11
CA ASN A 183 16.88 -8.51 11.71
C ASN A 183 15.82 -9.57 11.31
N PRO A 184 14.73 -9.22 10.56
CA PRO A 184 13.74 -10.17 10.07
C PRO A 184 14.27 -11.20 9.08
N LEU A 185 15.55 -11.14 8.72
CA LEU A 185 16.26 -12.13 7.89
C LEU A 185 16.28 -13.54 8.46
N THR A 186 16.11 -13.69 9.78
CA THR A 186 16.03 -15.02 10.40
C THR A 186 14.73 -15.73 10.03
N GLU A 187 13.63 -15.03 9.84
CA GLU A 187 12.38 -15.61 9.33
C GLU A 187 12.51 -16.01 7.85
N TRP A 188 13.24 -15.25 7.06
CA TRP A 188 13.47 -15.55 5.64
C TRP A 188 14.16 -16.89 5.39
N LYS A 189 15.08 -17.28 6.26
CA LYS A 189 15.77 -18.58 6.16
C LYS A 189 14.85 -19.78 6.42
N THR A 190 13.71 -19.55 7.08
CA THR A 190 12.75 -20.61 7.40
C THR A 190 11.63 -20.77 6.34
N PHE A 191 11.45 -19.80 5.44
CA PHE A 191 10.46 -19.86 4.36
C PHE A 191 11.00 -20.36 3.01
N THR A 192 12.28 -20.68 2.94
CA THR A 192 12.87 -21.24 1.72
C THR A 192 12.52 -22.72 1.58
N SER A 193 12.03 -23.09 0.41
CA SER A 193 11.80 -24.50 0.07
C SER A 193 13.08 -25.31 0.24
N ALA A 194 12.96 -26.60 0.50
CA ALA A 194 14.09 -27.52 0.70
C ALA A 194 15.12 -27.52 -0.47
N SER A 195 14.80 -26.91 -1.61
CA SER A 195 15.70 -26.74 -2.76
C SER A 195 16.70 -25.59 -2.61
N GLU A 196 16.51 -24.65 -1.66
CA GLU A 196 17.41 -23.53 -1.42
C GLU A 196 18.37 -23.77 -0.23
N ALA A 197 19.05 -24.90 -0.22
CA ALA A 197 20.00 -25.26 0.84
C ALA A 197 21.14 -24.24 1.08
N GLN A 198 21.29 -23.25 0.18
CA GLN A 198 22.31 -22.19 0.28
C GLN A 198 21.74 -20.82 0.65
N GLY A 199 20.42 -20.70 0.83
CA GLY A 199 19.74 -19.41 1.03
C GLY A 199 19.68 -18.55 -0.24
N PRO A 200 18.81 -17.53 -0.26
CA PRO A 200 18.64 -16.67 -1.44
C PRO A 200 19.88 -15.82 -1.70
N LYS A 201 20.25 -15.67 -2.97
CA LYS A 201 21.33 -14.77 -3.37
C LYS A 201 20.83 -13.32 -3.41
N ASP A 202 21.71 -12.37 -3.18
CA ASP A 202 21.43 -10.94 -3.24
C ASP A 202 20.77 -10.48 -4.56
N SER A 203 21.09 -11.17 -5.67
CA SER A 203 20.58 -10.87 -7.00
C SER A 203 19.22 -11.50 -7.31
N ASP A 204 18.77 -12.45 -6.48
CA ASP A 204 17.57 -13.23 -6.78
C ASP A 204 16.33 -12.33 -6.77
N PRO A 205 15.48 -12.45 -7.79
CA PRO A 205 14.23 -11.69 -7.82
C PRO A 205 13.19 -12.29 -6.88
N ARG A 206 12.44 -11.43 -6.24
CA ARG A 206 11.29 -11.75 -5.37
C ARG A 206 10.11 -10.89 -5.77
N ILE A 207 8.90 -11.37 -5.52
CA ILE A 207 7.68 -10.58 -5.59
C ILE A 207 7.38 -10.06 -4.19
N ASP A 208 7.29 -8.75 -4.08
CA ASP A 208 6.94 -8.02 -2.86
C ASP A 208 5.52 -7.47 -3.03
N ILE A 209 4.60 -7.89 -2.17
CA ILE A 209 3.19 -7.53 -2.23
C ILE A 209 2.80 -6.81 -0.94
N ILE A 210 2.17 -5.66 -1.09
CA ILE A 210 1.53 -4.92 0.01
C ILE A 210 0.08 -4.68 -0.37
N LEU A 211 -0.82 -5.14 0.48
CA LEU A 211 -2.25 -4.90 0.38
C LEU A 211 -2.71 -4.18 1.67
N GLU A 212 -3.31 -3.02 1.51
CA GLU A 212 -3.69 -2.16 2.64
C GLU A 212 -5.09 -1.58 2.46
N THR A 213 -5.84 -1.47 3.55
CA THR A 213 -7.00 -0.59 3.65
C THR A 213 -6.92 0.24 4.92
N VAL A 214 -7.56 1.40 4.89
CA VAL A 214 -7.62 2.34 6.01
C VAL A 214 -9.07 2.59 6.35
N SER A 215 -9.41 2.65 7.64
CA SER A 215 -10.76 3.01 8.08
C SER A 215 -11.11 4.43 7.65
N LYS A 216 -12.40 4.72 7.56
CA LYS A 216 -12.92 6.03 7.09
C LYS A 216 -12.41 7.20 7.93
N ASP A 217 -12.17 6.96 9.22
CA ASP A 217 -11.62 7.95 10.17
C ASP A 217 -10.08 7.98 10.21
N GLY A 218 -9.40 7.15 9.42
CA GLY A 218 -7.95 7.05 9.40
C GLY A 218 -7.30 6.39 10.63
N MET A 219 -8.11 5.93 11.61
CA MET A 219 -7.58 5.44 12.89
C MET A 219 -7.07 4.00 12.82
N VAL A 220 -7.66 3.20 11.94
CA VAL A 220 -7.33 1.77 11.80
C VAL A 220 -6.77 1.51 10.41
N THR A 221 -5.62 0.88 10.36
CA THR A 221 -5.00 0.40 9.11
C THR A 221 -4.91 -1.13 9.18
N THR A 222 -5.50 -1.79 8.19
CA THR A 222 -5.32 -3.22 7.98
C THR A 222 -4.36 -3.41 6.81
N SER A 223 -3.22 -4.03 7.04
CA SER A 223 -2.19 -4.20 6.03
C SER A 223 -1.60 -5.61 6.09
N VAL A 224 -1.42 -6.21 4.92
CA VAL A 224 -0.68 -7.46 4.76
C VAL A 224 0.48 -7.21 3.81
N GLU A 225 1.68 -7.52 4.25
CA GLU A 225 2.91 -7.40 3.47
C GLU A 225 3.57 -8.78 3.40
N ARG A 226 3.87 -9.26 2.19
CA ARG A 226 4.48 -10.57 1.96
C ARG A 226 5.45 -10.53 0.79
N ILE A 227 6.48 -11.34 0.90
CA ILE A 227 7.53 -11.48 -0.11
C ILE A 227 7.63 -12.95 -0.51
N PHE A 228 7.60 -13.21 -1.80
CA PHE A 228 7.59 -14.57 -2.34
C PHE A 228 8.70 -14.78 -3.37
N PRO A 229 9.24 -16.00 -3.51
CA PRO A 229 9.95 -16.41 -4.71
C PRO A 229 9.07 -16.29 -5.96
N LEU A 230 9.67 -16.13 -7.14
CA LEU A 230 8.90 -15.97 -8.39
C LEU A 230 8.04 -17.18 -8.70
N ASP A 231 8.52 -18.38 -8.46
CA ASP A 231 7.84 -19.66 -8.68
C ASP A 231 6.64 -19.87 -7.72
N GLU A 232 6.67 -19.25 -6.55
CA GLU A 232 5.59 -19.31 -5.56
C GLU A 232 4.64 -18.08 -5.61
N SER A 233 4.87 -17.15 -6.53
CA SER A 233 4.17 -15.86 -6.54
C SER A 233 2.66 -15.96 -6.65
N HIS A 234 2.12 -16.87 -7.46
CA HIS A 234 0.67 -17.05 -7.60
C HIS A 234 0.02 -17.68 -6.37
N SER A 235 0.59 -18.76 -5.84
CA SER A 235 0.10 -19.39 -4.60
C SER A 235 0.27 -18.44 -3.41
N GLY A 236 1.36 -17.68 -3.37
CA GLY A 236 1.62 -16.65 -2.39
C GLY A 236 0.58 -15.54 -2.42
N ALA A 237 0.22 -15.03 -3.60
CA ALA A 237 -0.82 -14.03 -3.76
C ALA A 237 -2.19 -14.54 -3.28
N GLN A 238 -2.57 -15.78 -3.61
CA GLN A 238 -3.82 -16.39 -3.12
C GLN A 238 -3.82 -16.52 -1.60
N ASN A 239 -2.74 -16.99 -1.00
CA ASN A 239 -2.62 -17.08 0.46
C ASN A 239 -2.66 -15.69 1.13
N LEU A 240 -2.08 -14.67 0.50
CA LEU A 240 -2.16 -13.29 0.98
C LEU A 240 -3.60 -12.81 1.03
N VAL A 241 -4.37 -13.02 -0.04
CA VAL A 241 -5.80 -12.64 -0.09
C VAL A 241 -6.62 -13.41 0.94
N PHE A 242 -6.35 -14.70 1.11
CA PHE A 242 -7.02 -15.48 2.16
C PHE A 242 -6.78 -14.87 3.55
N ASN A 243 -5.52 -14.59 3.90
CA ASN A 243 -5.18 -13.95 5.18
C ASN A 243 -5.79 -12.55 5.32
N TRP A 244 -5.79 -11.77 4.24
CA TRP A 244 -6.45 -10.47 4.18
C TRP A 244 -7.94 -10.55 4.50
N ASN A 245 -8.66 -11.46 3.86
CA ASN A 245 -10.08 -11.64 4.08
C ASN A 245 -10.38 -12.06 5.53
N GLN A 246 -9.54 -12.92 6.13
CA GLN A 246 -9.67 -13.27 7.55
C GLN A 246 -9.51 -12.03 8.46
N LEU A 247 -8.51 -11.20 8.21
CA LEU A 247 -8.33 -9.94 8.96
C LEU A 247 -9.53 -9.00 8.81
N LEU A 248 -10.07 -8.86 7.59
CA LEU A 248 -11.26 -8.03 7.35
C LEU A 248 -12.49 -8.56 8.07
N MET A 249 -12.73 -9.86 8.10
CA MET A 249 -13.84 -10.47 8.85
C MET A 249 -13.74 -10.09 10.33
N VAL A 250 -12.58 -10.28 10.95
CA VAL A 250 -12.35 -9.91 12.36
C VAL A 250 -12.63 -8.43 12.59
N MET A 251 -12.15 -7.55 11.69
CA MET A 251 -12.35 -6.11 11.81
C MET A 251 -13.82 -5.68 11.63
N ARG A 252 -14.62 -6.42 10.86
CA ARG A 252 -16.05 -6.14 10.64
C ARG A 252 -16.93 -6.65 11.75
N GLU A 253 -16.66 -7.85 12.26
CA GLU A 253 -17.54 -8.55 13.20
C GLU A 253 -17.33 -8.14 14.66
N THR A 254 -16.23 -7.50 14.98
CA THR A 254 -15.87 -7.20 16.36
C THR A 254 -16.27 -5.79 16.77
N PRO A 255 -17.04 -5.58 17.85
CA PRO A 255 -17.26 -4.28 18.45
C PRO A 255 -15.93 -3.57 18.76
N GLU A 256 -15.90 -2.24 18.69
CA GLU A 256 -14.64 -1.48 18.84
C GLU A 256 -13.89 -1.77 20.14
N ALA A 257 -14.62 -2.01 21.24
CA ALA A 257 -14.05 -2.37 22.52
C ALA A 257 -13.32 -3.73 22.53
N ASP A 258 -13.77 -4.68 21.68
CA ASP A 258 -13.23 -6.05 21.61
C ASP A 258 -12.19 -6.26 20.51
N LYS A 259 -12.03 -5.31 19.60
CA LYS A 259 -11.11 -5.44 18.46
C LYS A 259 -9.67 -5.68 18.91
N ARG A 260 -9.23 -5.01 19.98
CA ARG A 260 -7.88 -5.18 20.55
C ARG A 260 -7.69 -6.58 21.16
N GLY A 261 -8.68 -7.06 21.90
CA GLY A 261 -8.64 -8.38 22.52
C GLY A 261 -8.56 -9.51 21.50
N ARG A 262 -9.41 -9.49 20.46
CA ARG A 262 -9.39 -10.49 19.39
C ARG A 262 -8.16 -10.41 18.49
N MET A 263 -7.66 -9.22 18.21
CA MET A 263 -6.40 -9.07 17.46
C MET A 263 -5.23 -9.67 18.24
N LYS A 264 -5.21 -9.47 19.57
CA LYS A 264 -4.24 -10.11 20.47
C LYS A 264 -4.36 -11.62 20.39
N GLU A 265 -5.55 -12.17 20.55
CA GLU A 265 -5.82 -13.62 20.49
C GLU A 265 -5.39 -14.23 19.15
N LEU A 266 -5.66 -13.56 18.03
CA LEU A 266 -5.22 -14.01 16.71
C LEU A 266 -3.69 -13.99 16.57
N MET A 267 -3.04 -12.95 17.08
CA MET A 267 -1.59 -12.86 17.08
C MET A 267 -0.97 -13.94 17.98
N ASP A 268 -1.52 -14.15 19.15
CA ASP A 268 -1.05 -15.18 20.09
C ASP A 268 -1.19 -16.58 19.46
N ASN A 269 -2.36 -16.90 18.88
CA ASN A 269 -2.59 -18.16 18.16
C ASN A 269 -1.63 -18.33 16.96
N TYR A 270 -1.36 -17.25 16.21
CA TYR A 270 -0.42 -17.29 15.09
C TYR A 270 1.03 -17.51 15.57
N ILE A 271 1.42 -16.86 16.65
CA ILE A 271 2.73 -17.06 17.28
C ILE A 271 2.88 -18.49 17.78
N GLU A 272 1.87 -19.02 18.49
CA GLU A 272 1.86 -20.41 18.95
C GLU A 272 1.97 -21.43 17.79
N ASP A 273 1.28 -21.18 16.68
CA ASP A 273 1.40 -22.00 15.47
C ASP A 273 2.82 -21.94 14.89
N LEU A 274 3.45 -20.77 14.85
CA LEU A 274 4.83 -20.64 14.41
C LEU A 274 5.83 -21.33 15.33
N VAL A 275 5.60 -21.26 16.65
CA VAL A 275 6.45 -21.96 17.64
C VAL A 275 6.27 -23.47 17.51
N SER A 276 5.04 -23.96 17.44
CA SER A 276 4.74 -25.38 17.29
C SER A 276 5.32 -26.00 16.04
N LYS A 277 5.42 -25.21 14.96
CA LYS A 277 6.07 -25.59 13.70
C LYS A 277 7.59 -25.40 13.68
N GLY A 278 8.18 -25.00 14.81
CA GLY A 278 9.63 -24.73 14.94
C GLY A 278 10.11 -23.56 14.09
N ARG A 279 9.20 -22.69 13.67
CA ARG A 279 9.50 -21.51 12.84
C ARG A 279 9.87 -20.28 13.66
N LEU A 280 9.49 -20.26 14.93
CA LEU A 280 9.85 -19.24 15.90
C LEU A 280 10.34 -19.92 17.18
N SER A 281 11.44 -19.43 17.81
CA SER A 281 11.86 -19.91 19.12
C SER A 281 11.16 -19.13 20.21
N GLU A 282 10.76 -19.79 21.30
CA GLU A 282 10.07 -19.16 22.44
C GLU A 282 10.86 -17.97 23.02
N ASP A 283 12.20 -18.04 23.03
CA ASP A 283 13.10 -17.00 23.52
C ASP A 283 13.09 -15.71 22.68
N ARG A 284 12.42 -15.71 21.52
CA ARG A 284 12.33 -14.59 20.58
C ARG A 284 10.96 -13.94 20.50
N ILE A 285 10.01 -14.40 21.33
CA ILE A 285 8.68 -13.79 21.42
C ILE A 285 8.81 -12.54 22.28
N TYR A 286 9.28 -11.45 21.67
CA TYR A 286 9.25 -10.14 22.30
C TYR A 286 7.98 -9.42 21.87
N SER A 287 7.00 -9.29 22.77
CA SER A 287 5.82 -8.46 22.58
C SER A 287 6.05 -7.10 23.25
N PRO A 288 6.39 -6.05 22.49
CA PRO A 288 6.54 -4.71 23.06
C PRO A 288 5.21 -4.05 23.46
N MET A 289 4.08 -4.71 23.15
CA MET A 289 2.73 -4.14 23.39
C MET A 289 2.07 -4.58 24.69
N LEU A 290 2.74 -5.37 25.56
CA LEU A 290 2.07 -6.03 26.69
C LEU A 290 2.79 -5.87 28.02
N LYS A 291 3.29 -4.70 28.33
CA LYS A 291 3.46 -4.33 29.74
C LYS A 291 2.20 -3.59 30.17
N GLU A 292 1.34 -4.29 30.90
CA GLU A 292 0.16 -3.72 31.58
C GLU A 292 0.52 -2.62 32.62
N GLU A 293 1.79 -2.39 32.86
CA GLU A 293 2.29 -1.45 33.88
C GLU A 293 2.36 0.01 33.42
N ASP A 294 2.09 0.30 32.16
CA ASP A 294 2.16 1.69 31.63
C ASP A 294 0.79 2.41 31.56
N TYR A 295 -0.26 1.87 32.22
CA TYR A 295 -1.62 2.44 32.22
C TYR A 295 -2.23 2.55 33.65
N GLU A 296 -1.44 2.90 34.68
CA GLU A 296 -1.96 3.49 35.91
C GLU A 296 -1.73 5.01 35.96
#